data_3d51943a410b45a58e04c4ea4b554477
#
_entry.id   3d51943a410b45a58e04c4ea4b554477
#
_cell.length_a   1.000
_cell.length_b   1.000
_cell.length_c   1.000
_cell.angle_alpha   90.00
_cell.angle_beta   90.00
_cell.angle_gamma   90.00
#
_symmetry.space_group_name_H-M   'P 1'
#
loop_
_entity.id
_entity.type
_entity.pdbx_description
1 polymer ?
#
loop_
_entity_poly.entity_id
_entity_poly.type
_entity_poly.pdbx_seq_one_letter_code
_entity_poly.pdbx_strand_id
1 'polypeptide(L)'
;MQSNKYFGSYYPVDSKIHSLSVITKLITLFMLILLMILSNSLELHAVILFFIVGLLYLSKVPLRFYFDIIYGLRYILVIFVVVLAAKGMELNDALLYLSKLTNIILYLSLIFYTTSTSEMKYGLEKIISPFNILNLNISTVINKVVTLITFFPLLFITEHEVLVNSSSRGLDYFHTDILSKIIVITKSLKCTLRLTLEKLKLIKIDGTLKLYSTKTFRTNYRTNKFGIKDILLLGVYLIFFYYYLLESGLLWDIKYVYVMMVQIIMAFKNKKINLQFKTN
;
A
#
# COMPACT_ATOMS: atom_id res chain seq x y z
N MET A 1 -11.67 -21.57 17.68
CA MET A 1 -10.85 -20.89 16.67
C MET A 1 -10.65 -19.44 17.12
N GLN A 2 -9.51 -19.10 17.71
CA GLN A 2 -9.17 -17.71 18.00
C GLN A 2 -8.93 -17.01 16.66
N SER A 3 -9.88 -16.15 16.27
CA SER A 3 -9.75 -15.33 15.07
C SER A 3 -8.52 -14.44 15.23
N ASN A 4 -7.58 -14.54 14.29
CA ASN A 4 -6.39 -13.73 14.22
C ASN A 4 -6.77 -12.23 14.25
N LYS A 5 -6.65 -11.61 15.42
CA LYS A 5 -6.95 -10.18 15.67
C LYS A 5 -5.79 -9.25 15.30
N TYR A 6 -4.75 -9.76 14.62
CA TYR A 6 -3.51 -9.01 14.42
C TYR A 6 -3.48 -8.32 13.08
N PHE A 7 -2.84 -7.16 13.05
CA PHE A 7 -2.59 -6.39 11.83
C PHE A 7 -2.00 -7.27 10.72
N GLY A 8 -2.59 -7.22 9.54
CA GLY A 8 -2.10 -7.93 8.37
C GLY A 8 -2.48 -9.41 8.29
N SER A 9 -3.30 -9.94 9.20
CA SER A 9 -3.85 -11.27 9.06
C SER A 9 -5.07 -11.26 8.13
N TYR A 10 -5.04 -12.08 7.09
CA TYR A 10 -6.17 -12.26 6.17
C TYR A 10 -7.45 -12.67 6.92
N TYR A 11 -8.55 -11.96 6.68
CA TYR A 11 -9.85 -12.23 7.26
C TYR A 11 -10.77 -12.88 6.22
N PRO A 12 -11.04 -14.20 6.30
CA PRO A 12 -11.78 -14.93 5.27
C PRO A 12 -13.29 -14.63 5.38
N VAL A 13 -13.76 -13.67 4.60
CA VAL A 13 -15.19 -13.33 4.45
C VAL A 13 -15.51 -13.10 2.99
N ASP A 14 -16.68 -13.58 2.58
CA ASP A 14 -17.18 -13.33 1.23
C ASP A 14 -17.74 -11.91 1.12
N SER A 15 -16.98 -11.02 0.49
CA SER A 15 -17.40 -9.65 0.24
C SER A 15 -17.08 -9.22 -1.20
N LYS A 16 -17.67 -8.09 -1.60
CA LYS A 16 -17.40 -7.50 -2.93
C LYS A 16 -15.92 -7.15 -3.11
N ILE A 17 -15.24 -6.76 -2.03
CA ILE A 17 -13.83 -6.38 -2.04
C ILE A 17 -12.93 -7.63 -2.10
N HIS A 18 -13.28 -8.71 -1.40
CA HIS A 18 -12.51 -9.97 -1.49
C HIS A 18 -12.58 -10.58 -2.89
N SER A 19 -13.67 -10.38 -3.63
CA SER A 19 -13.83 -10.88 -5.00
C SER A 19 -13.04 -10.11 -6.06
N LEU A 20 -12.46 -8.94 -5.73
CA LEU A 20 -11.61 -8.16 -6.64
C LEU A 20 -10.30 -8.86 -6.94
N SER A 21 -9.74 -8.62 -8.14
CA SER A 21 -8.45 -9.15 -8.50
C SER A 21 -7.33 -8.52 -7.65
N VAL A 22 -6.34 -9.30 -7.26
CA VAL A 22 -5.22 -8.81 -6.45
C VAL A 22 -4.41 -7.76 -7.20
N ILE A 23 -4.29 -7.93 -8.51
CA ILE A 23 -3.59 -7.00 -9.38
C ILE A 23 -4.24 -5.61 -9.31
N THR A 24 -5.57 -5.56 -9.38
CA THR A 24 -6.34 -4.31 -9.26
C THR A 24 -6.11 -3.63 -7.92
N LYS A 25 -6.16 -4.40 -6.81
CA LYS A 25 -5.90 -3.87 -5.46
C LYS A 25 -4.50 -3.28 -5.33
N LEU A 26 -3.49 -3.93 -5.89
CA LEU A 26 -2.11 -3.44 -5.86
C LEU A 26 -1.90 -2.21 -6.75
N ILE A 27 -2.51 -2.18 -7.94
CA ILE A 27 -2.45 -1.03 -8.84
C ILE A 27 -3.14 0.18 -8.20
N THR A 28 -4.31 -0.01 -7.60
CA THR A 28 -5.03 1.08 -6.92
C THR A 28 -4.30 1.58 -5.67
N LEU A 29 -3.59 0.70 -4.94
CA LEU A 29 -2.68 1.12 -3.88
C LEU A 29 -1.57 2.03 -4.41
N PHE A 30 -0.94 1.63 -5.51
CA PHE A 30 0.11 2.43 -6.14
C PHE A 30 -0.42 3.80 -6.62
N MET A 31 -1.59 3.81 -7.27
CA MET A 31 -2.26 5.05 -7.68
C MET A 31 -2.59 5.95 -6.49
N LEU A 32 -3.07 5.38 -5.38
CA LEU A 32 -3.36 6.13 -4.16
C LEU A 32 -2.09 6.76 -3.59
N ILE A 33 -1.00 5.99 -3.44
CA ILE A 33 0.27 6.51 -2.92
C ILE A 33 0.77 7.66 -3.82
N LEU A 34 0.69 7.49 -5.14
CA LEU A 34 1.11 8.51 -6.10
C LEU A 34 0.26 9.78 -5.95
N LEU A 35 -1.06 9.67 -5.82
CA LEU A 35 -1.96 10.79 -5.53
C LEU A 35 -1.60 11.49 -4.22
N MET A 36 -1.30 10.72 -3.13
CA MET A 36 -0.92 11.29 -1.84
C MET A 36 0.40 12.06 -1.90
N ILE A 37 1.34 11.63 -2.74
CA ILE A 37 2.62 12.34 -2.93
C ILE A 37 2.42 13.64 -3.71
N LEU A 38 1.63 13.58 -4.78
CA LEU A 38 1.46 14.70 -5.71
C LEU A 38 0.53 15.79 -5.21
N SER A 39 -0.62 15.42 -4.58
CA SER A 39 -1.63 16.38 -4.19
C SER A 39 -1.32 17.05 -2.85
N ASN A 40 -1.65 18.35 -2.77
CA ASN A 40 -1.54 19.15 -1.56
C ASN A 40 -2.88 19.77 -1.13
N SER A 41 -4.00 19.28 -1.67
CA SER A 41 -5.33 19.76 -1.32
C SER A 41 -5.96 18.91 -0.22
N LEU A 42 -6.35 19.53 0.87
CA LEU A 42 -6.99 18.87 2.00
C LEU A 42 -8.38 18.34 1.60
N GLU A 43 -9.07 19.03 0.71
CA GLU A 43 -10.39 18.64 0.19
C GLU A 43 -10.34 17.31 -0.54
N LEU A 44 -9.39 17.14 -1.45
CA LEU A 44 -9.21 15.88 -2.18
C LEU A 44 -8.92 14.72 -1.21
N HIS A 45 -8.08 14.96 -0.20
CA HIS A 45 -7.76 13.93 0.79
C HIS A 45 -8.96 13.53 1.65
N ALA A 46 -9.85 14.49 1.96
CA ALA A 46 -11.08 14.22 2.69
C ALA A 46 -12.05 13.37 1.83
N VAL A 47 -12.20 13.67 0.54
CA VAL A 47 -13.02 12.88 -0.38
C VAL A 47 -12.48 11.47 -0.54
N ILE A 48 -11.16 11.31 -0.68
CA ILE A 48 -10.53 9.98 -0.76
C ILE A 48 -10.72 9.20 0.55
N LEU A 49 -10.62 9.86 1.72
CA LEU A 49 -10.87 9.23 3.01
C LEU A 49 -12.30 8.70 3.10
N PHE A 50 -13.28 9.51 2.71
CA PHE A 50 -14.68 9.09 2.66
C PHE A 50 -14.89 7.89 1.74
N PHE A 51 -14.26 7.89 0.58
CA PHE A 51 -14.29 6.76 -0.34
C PHE A 51 -13.67 5.50 0.28
N ILE A 52 -12.50 5.62 0.93
CA ILE A 52 -11.85 4.49 1.63
C ILE A 52 -12.77 3.92 2.70
N VAL A 53 -13.40 4.77 3.52
CA VAL A 53 -14.37 4.32 4.54
C VAL A 53 -15.53 3.55 3.91
N GLY A 54 -16.04 3.98 2.76
CA GLY A 54 -17.02 3.23 1.98
C GLY A 54 -16.51 1.83 1.57
N LEU A 55 -15.25 1.73 1.12
CA LEU A 55 -14.64 0.43 0.80
C LEU A 55 -14.47 -0.45 2.04
N LEU A 56 -14.10 0.12 3.19
CA LEU A 56 -14.00 -0.61 4.45
C LEU A 56 -15.35 -1.22 4.83
N TYR A 57 -16.43 -0.48 4.68
CA TYR A 57 -17.78 -0.99 4.92
C TYR A 57 -18.16 -2.12 3.95
N LEU A 58 -17.85 -1.96 2.67
CA LEU A 58 -18.09 -2.99 1.63
C LEU A 58 -17.23 -4.25 1.81
N SER A 59 -16.13 -4.17 2.55
CA SER A 59 -15.26 -5.31 2.83
C SER A 59 -15.89 -6.33 3.77
N LYS A 60 -16.93 -5.93 4.53
CA LYS A 60 -17.57 -6.73 5.58
C LYS A 60 -16.62 -7.18 6.70
N VAL A 61 -15.44 -6.65 6.77
CA VAL A 61 -14.53 -6.84 7.90
C VAL A 61 -15.00 -5.92 9.03
N PRO A 62 -15.10 -6.41 10.28
CA PRO A 62 -15.55 -5.58 11.40
C PRO A 62 -14.70 -4.30 11.53
N LEU A 63 -15.34 -3.14 11.55
CA LEU A 63 -14.66 -1.84 11.62
C LEU A 63 -13.74 -1.72 12.84
N ARG A 64 -14.02 -2.47 13.90
CA ARG A 64 -13.20 -2.54 15.11
C ARG A 64 -11.73 -2.89 14.77
N PHE A 65 -11.48 -3.79 13.82
CA PHE A 65 -10.11 -4.16 13.43
C PHE A 65 -9.33 -2.98 12.84
N TYR A 66 -9.99 -2.13 12.07
CA TYR A 66 -9.38 -0.93 11.50
C TYR A 66 -9.12 0.12 12.57
N PHE A 67 -10.04 0.31 13.53
CA PHE A 67 -9.82 1.18 14.68
C PHE A 67 -8.69 0.67 15.57
N ASP A 68 -8.59 -0.63 15.79
CA ASP A 68 -7.51 -1.24 16.58
C ASP A 68 -6.12 -0.97 15.95
N ILE A 69 -6.03 -0.90 14.61
CA ILE A 69 -4.80 -0.52 13.91
C ILE A 69 -4.44 0.93 14.17
N ILE A 70 -5.39 1.86 13.97
CA ILE A 70 -5.16 3.30 14.22
C ILE A 70 -4.76 3.51 15.69
N TYR A 71 -5.46 2.83 16.59
CA TYR A 71 -5.15 2.89 18.03
C TYR A 71 -3.78 2.28 18.35
N GLY A 72 -3.37 1.20 17.69
CA GLY A 72 -2.04 0.61 17.81
C GLY A 72 -0.93 1.55 17.32
N LEU A 73 -1.20 2.29 16.24
CA LEU A 73 -0.27 3.25 15.65
C LEU A 73 -0.29 4.64 16.31
N ARG A 74 -1.12 4.85 17.34
CA ARG A 74 -1.28 6.17 18.01
C ARG A 74 0.04 6.80 18.44
N TYR A 75 0.99 6.02 18.94
CA TYR A 75 2.29 6.55 19.36
C TYR A 75 3.12 7.07 18.19
N ILE A 76 3.07 6.37 17.06
CA ILE A 76 3.73 6.80 15.82
C ILE A 76 3.06 8.07 15.30
N LEU A 77 1.73 8.14 15.34
CA LEU A 77 0.97 9.33 14.95
C LEU A 77 1.29 10.53 15.84
N VAL A 78 1.38 10.34 17.17
CA VAL A 78 1.74 11.39 18.11
C VAL A 78 3.18 11.88 17.85
N ILE A 79 4.14 10.98 17.70
CA ILE A 79 5.52 11.35 17.37
C ILE A 79 5.57 12.12 16.04
N PHE A 80 4.80 11.70 15.05
CA PHE A 80 4.72 12.38 13.77
C PHE A 80 4.20 13.81 13.91
N VAL A 81 3.12 14.02 14.70
CA VAL A 81 2.58 15.36 15.01
C VAL A 81 3.62 16.23 15.71
N VAL A 82 4.32 15.68 16.72
CA VAL A 82 5.38 16.41 17.44
C VAL A 82 6.52 16.83 16.50
N VAL A 83 6.92 15.97 15.56
CA VAL A 83 7.94 16.30 14.56
C VAL A 83 7.48 17.40 13.62
N LEU A 84 6.20 17.39 13.18
CA LEU A 84 5.63 18.45 12.35
C LEU A 84 5.57 19.78 13.09
N ALA A 85 5.15 19.76 14.35
CA ALA A 85 5.12 20.95 15.21
C ALA A 85 6.53 21.51 15.45
N ALA A 86 7.53 20.64 15.68
CA ALA A 86 8.93 21.07 15.86
C ALA A 86 9.53 21.71 14.59
N LYS A 87 9.01 21.40 13.41
CA LYS A 87 9.38 22.05 12.14
C LYS A 87 8.71 23.41 11.94
N GLY A 88 7.83 23.85 12.84
CA GLY A 88 7.10 25.12 12.71
C GLY A 88 6.08 25.14 11.57
N MET A 89 5.55 23.99 11.17
CA MET A 89 4.54 23.91 10.11
C MET A 89 3.20 24.48 10.56
N GLU A 90 2.48 25.09 9.63
CA GLU A 90 1.12 25.57 9.87
C GLU A 90 0.17 24.40 10.16
N LEU A 91 -0.90 24.67 10.90
CA LEU A 91 -1.90 23.65 11.25
C LEU A 91 -2.52 22.97 10.04
N ASN A 92 -2.75 23.73 8.96
CA ASN A 92 -3.31 23.18 7.72
C ASN A 92 -2.38 22.15 7.06
N ASP A 93 -1.08 22.44 7.02
CA ASP A 93 -0.08 21.51 6.49
C ASP A 93 0.06 20.27 7.36
N ALA A 94 0.04 20.45 8.68
CA ALA A 94 0.08 19.32 9.61
C ALA A 94 -1.14 18.40 9.44
N LEU A 95 -2.34 18.95 9.30
CA LEU A 95 -3.56 18.20 9.01
C LEU A 95 -3.50 17.49 7.66
N LEU A 96 -2.92 18.13 6.65
CA LEU A 96 -2.72 17.54 5.33
C LEU A 96 -1.81 16.31 5.40
N TYR A 97 -0.67 16.40 6.06
CA TYR A 97 0.24 15.27 6.21
C TYR A 97 -0.36 14.13 7.03
N LEU A 98 -1.13 14.46 8.09
CA LEU A 98 -1.86 13.46 8.87
C LEU A 98 -2.92 12.74 8.03
N SER A 99 -3.68 13.49 7.20
CA SER A 99 -4.69 12.90 6.32
C SER A 99 -4.06 11.97 5.27
N LYS A 100 -2.92 12.36 4.68
CA LYS A 100 -2.14 11.50 3.76
C LYS A 100 -1.77 10.18 4.42
N LEU A 101 -1.17 10.25 5.61
CA LEU A 101 -0.73 9.08 6.35
C LEU A 101 -1.89 8.18 6.74
N THR A 102 -2.99 8.75 7.23
CA THR A 102 -4.20 8.01 7.61
C THR A 102 -4.82 7.29 6.41
N ASN A 103 -4.95 7.96 5.26
CA ASN A 103 -5.47 7.36 4.02
C ASN A 103 -4.63 6.16 3.57
N ILE A 104 -3.31 6.28 3.58
CA ILE A 104 -2.40 5.20 3.19
C ILE A 104 -2.54 4.01 4.16
N ILE A 105 -2.55 4.26 5.47
CA ILE A 105 -2.67 3.20 6.49
C ILE A 105 -3.99 2.46 6.35
N LEU A 106 -5.11 3.18 6.23
CA LEU A 106 -6.43 2.56 6.09
C LEU A 106 -6.53 1.71 4.82
N TYR A 107 -6.04 2.22 3.69
CA TYR A 107 -6.10 1.47 2.44
C TYR A 107 -5.16 0.26 2.44
N LEU A 108 -3.98 0.41 3.01
CA LEU A 108 -3.04 -0.71 3.18
C LEU A 108 -3.64 -1.80 4.07
N SER A 109 -4.28 -1.41 5.17
CA SER A 109 -4.96 -2.35 6.06
C SER A 109 -6.12 -3.09 5.39
N LEU A 110 -6.88 -2.40 4.53
CA LEU A 110 -7.92 -3.01 3.70
C LEU A 110 -7.34 -4.13 2.83
N ILE A 111 -6.22 -3.88 2.16
CA ILE A 111 -5.57 -4.88 1.31
C ILE A 111 -5.10 -6.08 2.14
N PHE A 112 -4.45 -5.85 3.29
CA PHE A 112 -3.98 -6.94 4.14
C PHE A 112 -5.12 -7.82 4.66
N TYR A 113 -6.24 -7.24 5.07
CA TYR A 113 -7.39 -8.03 5.54
C TYR A 113 -8.13 -8.76 4.41
N THR A 114 -8.11 -8.22 3.20
CA THR A 114 -8.89 -8.76 2.08
C THR A 114 -8.07 -9.61 1.09
N THR A 115 -6.77 -9.75 1.30
CA THR A 115 -5.88 -10.45 0.36
C THR A 115 -4.91 -11.34 1.12
N SER A 116 -4.82 -12.61 0.75
CA SER A 116 -3.87 -13.53 1.35
C SER A 116 -2.43 -13.25 0.86
N THR A 117 -1.43 -13.63 1.67
CA THR A 117 0.00 -13.43 1.32
C THR A 117 0.40 -14.17 0.03
N SER A 118 -0.21 -15.32 -0.23
CA SER A 118 0.00 -16.08 -1.48
C SER A 118 -0.58 -15.37 -2.71
N GLU A 119 -1.74 -14.75 -2.56
CA GLU A 119 -2.35 -13.93 -3.61
C GLU A 119 -1.55 -12.65 -3.87
N MET A 120 -1.06 -12.00 -2.80
CA MET A 120 -0.18 -10.82 -2.93
C MET A 120 1.09 -11.17 -3.71
N LYS A 121 1.69 -12.33 -3.42
CA LYS A 121 2.85 -12.82 -4.17
C LYS A 121 2.53 -12.95 -5.66
N TYR A 122 1.44 -13.63 -5.99
CA TYR A 122 1.00 -13.79 -7.37
C TYR A 122 0.75 -12.45 -8.07
N GLY A 123 0.06 -11.51 -7.40
CA GLY A 123 -0.21 -10.19 -7.95
C GLY A 123 1.07 -9.41 -8.27
N LEU A 124 2.05 -9.43 -7.35
CA LEU A 124 3.36 -8.80 -7.56
C LEU A 124 4.14 -9.45 -8.69
N GLU A 125 4.17 -10.79 -8.75
CA GLU A 125 4.82 -11.52 -9.84
C GLU A 125 4.26 -11.11 -11.20
N LYS A 126 2.93 -10.97 -11.30
CA LYS A 126 2.26 -10.63 -12.56
C LYS A 126 2.47 -9.16 -12.95
N ILE A 127 2.51 -8.23 -11.97
CA ILE A 127 2.76 -6.81 -12.23
C ILE A 127 4.22 -6.59 -12.66
N ILE A 128 5.17 -7.31 -12.07
CA ILE A 128 6.60 -7.10 -12.32
C ILE A 128 7.08 -7.95 -13.52
N SER A 129 6.37 -9.01 -13.90
CA SER A 129 6.78 -9.90 -15.01
C SER A 129 7.06 -9.18 -16.34
N PRO A 130 6.37 -8.10 -16.75
CA PRO A 130 6.71 -7.38 -17.98
C PRO A 130 8.12 -6.76 -17.95
N PHE A 131 8.64 -6.45 -16.77
CA PHE A 131 9.98 -5.86 -16.59
C PHE A 131 11.13 -6.89 -16.70
N ASN A 132 10.83 -8.18 -16.90
CA ASN A 132 11.82 -9.22 -17.20
C ASN A 132 12.67 -8.90 -18.45
N ILE A 133 12.15 -8.08 -19.36
CA ILE A 133 12.83 -7.62 -20.57
C ILE A 133 14.13 -6.86 -20.25
N LEU A 134 14.23 -6.28 -19.04
CA LEU A 134 15.38 -5.49 -18.59
C LEU A 134 16.53 -6.34 -17.99
N ASN A 135 16.54 -7.67 -18.19
CA ASN A 135 17.55 -8.62 -17.64
C ASN A 135 17.79 -8.52 -16.12
N LEU A 136 16.86 -7.94 -15.37
CA LEU A 136 16.91 -7.90 -13.92
C LEU A 136 16.50 -9.27 -13.37
N ASN A 137 17.20 -9.74 -12.33
CA ASN A 137 16.79 -10.95 -11.59
C ASN A 137 15.51 -10.70 -10.79
N ILE A 138 14.40 -10.50 -11.51
CA ILE A 138 13.11 -10.07 -10.96
C ILE A 138 12.57 -11.08 -9.94
N SER A 139 12.79 -12.37 -10.14
CA SER A 139 12.41 -13.40 -9.17
C SER A 139 13.04 -13.16 -7.78
N THR A 140 14.28 -12.69 -7.75
CA THR A 140 14.97 -12.35 -6.48
C THR A 140 14.35 -11.13 -5.82
N VAL A 141 14.02 -10.09 -6.60
CA VAL A 141 13.37 -8.87 -6.11
C VAL A 141 11.98 -9.20 -5.55
N ILE A 142 11.17 -9.95 -6.30
CA ILE A 142 9.84 -10.36 -5.87
C ILE A 142 9.91 -11.15 -4.56
N ASN A 143 10.81 -12.12 -4.44
CA ASN A 143 10.97 -12.89 -3.21
C ASN A 143 11.35 -12.01 -2.03
N LYS A 144 12.19 -10.99 -2.21
CA LYS A 144 12.52 -10.01 -1.17
C LYS A 144 11.31 -9.18 -0.77
N VAL A 145 10.56 -8.65 -1.73
CA VAL A 145 9.34 -7.85 -1.47
C VAL A 145 8.28 -8.69 -0.76
N VAL A 146 8.06 -9.92 -1.20
CA VAL A 146 7.12 -10.84 -0.53
C VAL A 146 7.56 -11.14 0.90
N THR A 147 8.87 -11.34 1.12
CA THR A 147 9.41 -11.54 2.48
C THR A 147 9.14 -10.33 3.36
N LEU A 148 9.30 -9.10 2.83
CA LEU A 148 8.96 -7.88 3.56
C LEU A 148 7.45 -7.79 3.87
N ILE A 149 6.58 -8.11 2.92
CA ILE A 149 5.13 -8.11 3.13
C ILE A 149 4.73 -9.13 4.22
N THR A 150 5.35 -10.31 4.26
CA THR A 150 5.08 -11.31 5.29
C THR A 150 5.70 -10.96 6.64
N PHE A 151 6.77 -10.16 6.63
CA PHE A 151 7.46 -9.74 7.85
C PHE A 151 6.56 -8.87 8.76
N PHE A 152 5.83 -7.91 8.18
CA PHE A 152 4.99 -6.99 8.96
C PHE A 152 3.92 -7.70 9.80
N PRO A 153 3.02 -8.52 9.22
CA PRO A 153 2.05 -9.26 10.04
C PRO A 153 2.69 -10.16 11.09
N LEU A 154 3.79 -10.81 10.71
CA LEU A 154 4.51 -11.70 11.61
C LEU A 154 5.12 -10.95 12.79
N LEU A 155 5.63 -9.72 12.55
CA LEU A 155 6.18 -8.87 13.60
C LEU A 155 5.13 -8.53 14.66
N PHE A 156 3.92 -8.13 14.25
CA PHE A 156 2.85 -7.82 15.20
C PHE A 156 2.36 -9.05 15.98
N ILE A 157 2.33 -10.22 15.34
CA ILE A 157 1.97 -11.48 16.02
C ILE A 157 3.05 -11.81 17.08
N THR A 158 4.33 -11.72 16.71
CA THR A 158 5.42 -12.03 17.64
C THR A 158 5.56 -11.00 18.75
N GLU A 159 5.30 -9.72 18.49
CA GLU A 159 5.26 -8.69 19.50
C GLU A 159 4.22 -9.01 20.57
N HIS A 160 3.00 -9.34 20.16
CA HIS A 160 1.95 -9.72 21.10
C HIS A 160 2.34 -10.95 21.94
N GLU A 161 2.89 -12.00 21.31
CA GLU A 161 3.38 -13.18 22.00
C GLU A 161 4.45 -12.83 23.05
N VAL A 162 5.40 -11.97 22.68
CA VAL A 162 6.47 -11.52 23.59
C VAL A 162 5.90 -10.69 24.74
N LEU A 163 4.95 -9.80 24.48
CA LEU A 163 4.31 -8.99 25.52
C LEU A 163 3.49 -9.86 26.50
N VAL A 164 2.73 -10.83 26.02
CA VAL A 164 2.00 -11.78 26.87
C VAL A 164 2.98 -12.61 27.72
N ASN A 165 4.04 -13.11 27.12
CA ASN A 165 5.07 -13.87 27.85
C ASN A 165 5.85 -13.01 28.84
N SER A 166 6.04 -11.71 28.57
CA SER A 166 6.70 -10.79 29.50
C SER A 166 5.81 -10.42 30.68
N SER A 167 4.50 -10.28 30.46
CA SER A 167 3.55 -10.00 31.54
C SER A 167 3.42 -11.17 32.49
N SER A 168 3.50 -12.42 32.02
CA SER A 168 3.55 -13.61 32.90
C SER A 168 4.82 -13.69 33.77
N ARG A 169 5.86 -12.93 33.41
CA ARG A 169 7.13 -12.81 34.17
C ARG A 169 7.23 -11.54 35.03
N GLY A 170 6.10 -10.85 35.23
CA GLY A 170 6.04 -9.65 36.09
C GLY A 170 6.29 -8.33 35.36
N LEU A 171 6.52 -8.33 34.04
CA LEU A 171 6.60 -7.11 33.21
C LEU A 171 5.23 -6.85 32.57
N ASP A 172 4.32 -6.30 33.37
CA ASP A 172 2.95 -6.10 32.89
C ASP A 172 2.83 -4.88 31.95
N TYR A 173 2.54 -5.17 30.68
CA TYR A 173 2.28 -4.17 29.65
C TYR A 173 0.83 -3.67 29.69
N PHE A 174 -0.12 -4.55 30.04
CA PHE A 174 -1.54 -4.29 29.82
C PHE A 174 -2.16 -3.37 30.87
N HIS A 175 -1.66 -3.39 32.13
CA HIS A 175 -2.24 -2.67 33.26
C HIS A 175 -1.34 -1.55 33.82
N THR A 176 -0.26 -1.18 33.11
CA THR A 176 0.69 -0.16 33.56
C THR A 176 0.50 1.19 32.87
N ASP A 177 1.13 2.24 33.42
CA ASP A 177 1.15 3.59 32.88
C ASP A 177 1.87 3.69 31.54
N ILE A 178 1.66 4.80 30.83
CA ILE A 178 2.19 5.05 29.48
C ILE A 178 3.72 4.96 29.45
N LEU A 179 4.41 5.54 30.42
CA LEU A 179 5.89 5.49 30.51
C LEU A 179 6.41 4.08 30.70
N SER A 180 5.78 3.31 31.57
CA SER A 180 6.12 1.89 31.80
C SER A 180 5.87 1.04 30.54
N LYS A 181 4.81 1.32 29.80
CA LYS A 181 4.55 0.66 28.50
C LYS A 181 5.67 0.88 27.49
N ILE A 182 6.16 2.11 27.37
CA ILE A 182 7.29 2.44 26.48
C ILE A 182 8.55 1.67 26.89
N ILE A 183 8.84 1.61 28.17
CA ILE A 183 10.01 0.87 28.70
C ILE A 183 9.89 -0.62 28.42
N VAL A 184 8.71 -1.23 28.61
CA VAL A 184 8.47 -2.64 28.31
C VAL A 184 8.62 -2.92 26.81
N ILE A 185 8.04 -2.07 25.94
CA ILE A 185 8.19 -2.21 24.48
C ILE A 185 9.65 -2.12 24.06
N THR A 186 10.41 -1.13 24.54
CA THR A 186 11.82 -0.98 24.16
C THR A 186 12.68 -2.16 24.62
N LYS A 187 12.43 -2.71 25.81
CA LYS A 187 13.11 -3.92 26.30
C LYS A 187 12.73 -5.17 25.50
N SER A 188 11.46 -5.30 25.12
CA SER A 188 10.96 -6.45 24.36
C SER A 188 11.30 -6.39 22.85
N LEU A 189 11.57 -5.20 22.30
CA LEU A 189 11.78 -4.98 20.87
C LEU A 189 12.91 -5.84 20.29
N LYS A 190 14.03 -5.97 21.00
CA LYS A 190 15.14 -6.82 20.56
C LYS A 190 14.73 -8.30 20.49
N CYS A 191 13.95 -8.76 21.47
CA CYS A 191 13.44 -10.12 21.52
C CYS A 191 12.43 -10.37 20.38
N THR A 192 11.51 -9.43 20.17
CA THR A 192 10.50 -9.46 19.12
C THR A 192 11.15 -9.55 17.74
N LEU A 193 12.11 -8.69 17.45
CA LEU A 193 12.82 -8.69 16.16
C LEU A 193 13.57 -10.02 15.94
N ARG A 194 14.27 -10.52 16.97
CA ARG A 194 14.99 -11.79 16.86
C ARG A 194 14.05 -12.95 16.55
N LEU A 195 12.97 -13.10 17.33
CA LEU A 195 11.99 -14.16 17.13
C LEU A 195 11.28 -14.06 15.76
N THR A 196 10.98 -12.83 15.31
CA THR A 196 10.38 -12.62 13.99
C THR A 196 11.32 -13.07 12.87
N LEU A 197 12.61 -12.75 12.98
CA LEU A 197 13.62 -13.18 12.01
C LEU A 197 13.82 -14.71 12.03
N GLU A 198 13.78 -15.34 13.21
CA GLU A 198 13.85 -16.80 13.34
C GLU A 198 12.62 -17.47 12.68
N LYS A 199 11.42 -16.98 12.94
CA LYS A 199 10.19 -17.46 12.27
C LYS A 199 10.25 -17.29 10.74
N LEU A 200 10.78 -16.17 10.24
CA LEU A 200 10.98 -15.97 8.80
C LEU A 200 11.98 -16.98 8.20
N LYS A 201 13.06 -17.29 8.90
CA LYS A 201 14.01 -18.31 8.46
C LYS A 201 13.33 -19.68 8.34
N LEU A 202 12.49 -20.05 9.32
CA LEU A 202 11.72 -21.31 9.27
C LEU A 202 10.76 -21.35 8.07
N ILE A 203 10.03 -20.25 7.81
CA ILE A 203 9.14 -20.13 6.61
C ILE A 203 9.94 -20.29 5.32
N LYS A 204 11.15 -19.71 5.25
CA LYS A 204 12.03 -19.85 4.08
C LYS A 204 12.52 -21.30 3.90
N ILE A 205 12.91 -21.97 4.98
CA ILE A 205 13.33 -23.37 4.97
C ILE A 205 12.15 -24.26 4.52
N ASP A 206 10.96 -24.06 5.08
CA ASP A 206 9.75 -24.78 4.64
C ASP A 206 9.46 -24.56 3.13
N GLY A 207 9.67 -23.34 2.66
CA GLY A 207 9.58 -23.03 1.24
C GLY A 207 10.60 -23.80 0.38
N THR A 208 11.84 -23.96 0.84
CA THR A 208 12.86 -24.75 0.11
C THR A 208 12.56 -26.23 0.15
N LEU A 209 12.12 -26.76 1.26
CA LEU A 209 11.71 -28.17 1.41
C LEU A 209 10.52 -28.50 0.50
N LYS A 210 9.58 -27.57 0.31
CA LYS A 210 8.46 -27.68 -0.64
C LYS A 210 8.85 -27.39 -2.10
N LEU A 211 10.15 -27.34 -2.42
CA LEU A 211 10.70 -27.08 -3.77
C LEU A 211 10.21 -25.76 -4.39
N TYR A 212 9.95 -24.71 -3.56
CA TYR A 212 9.55 -23.40 -4.05
C TYR A 212 10.63 -22.69 -4.88
N SER A 213 11.88 -23.13 -4.81
CA SER A 213 13.01 -22.58 -5.56
C SER A 213 13.18 -23.18 -6.97
N THR A 214 12.51 -24.28 -7.28
CA THR A 214 12.61 -24.91 -8.62
C THR A 214 11.83 -24.07 -9.64
N LYS A 215 12.43 -23.88 -10.83
CA LYS A 215 11.86 -23.11 -11.97
C LYS A 215 10.65 -23.80 -12.63
N THR A 216 9.95 -24.67 -11.94
CA THR A 216 8.77 -25.36 -12.47
C THR A 216 7.58 -24.40 -12.56
N PHE A 217 6.85 -24.44 -13.66
CA PHE A 217 5.59 -23.71 -13.82
C PHE A 217 4.62 -24.09 -12.71
N ARG A 218 4.21 -23.09 -11.92
CA ARG A 218 3.24 -23.29 -10.84
C ARG A 218 1.91 -22.65 -11.23
N THR A 219 0.86 -23.41 -11.07
CA THR A 219 -0.51 -22.93 -11.19
C THR A 219 -1.00 -22.43 -9.84
N ASN A 220 -1.55 -21.22 -9.79
CA ASN A 220 -2.22 -20.71 -8.60
C ASN A 220 -3.68 -21.15 -8.59
N TYR A 221 -4.10 -21.89 -7.56
CA TYR A 221 -5.43 -22.47 -7.44
C TYR A 221 -6.56 -21.44 -7.30
N ARG A 222 -6.28 -20.29 -6.66
CA ARG A 222 -7.25 -19.20 -6.48
C ARG A 222 -6.70 -17.90 -7.04
N THR A 223 -7.08 -17.60 -8.27
CA THR A 223 -6.90 -16.26 -8.83
C THR A 223 -8.27 -15.71 -9.17
N ASN A 224 -8.67 -14.65 -8.48
CA ASN A 224 -9.86 -13.91 -8.89
C ASN A 224 -9.60 -13.33 -10.29
N LYS A 225 -10.46 -13.69 -11.24
CA LYS A 225 -10.37 -13.15 -12.60
C LYS A 225 -10.73 -11.67 -12.59
N PHE A 226 -10.08 -10.91 -13.46
CA PHE A 226 -10.39 -9.51 -13.68
C PHE A 226 -11.84 -9.38 -14.17
N GLY A 227 -12.63 -8.53 -13.54
CA GLY A 227 -14.05 -8.37 -13.80
C GLY A 227 -14.52 -6.92 -13.84
N ILE A 228 -15.80 -6.70 -14.07
CA ILE A 228 -16.41 -5.36 -14.15
C ILE A 228 -16.18 -4.56 -12.85
N LYS A 229 -16.18 -5.21 -11.69
CA LYS A 229 -15.92 -4.56 -10.39
C LYS A 229 -14.52 -3.96 -10.32
N ASP A 230 -13.55 -4.61 -10.95
CA ASP A 230 -12.16 -4.15 -11.02
C ASP A 230 -12.06 -2.88 -11.87
N ILE A 231 -12.77 -2.85 -13.00
CA ILE A 231 -12.85 -1.68 -13.87
C ILE A 231 -13.49 -0.49 -13.16
N LEU A 232 -14.57 -0.72 -12.41
CA LEU A 232 -15.23 0.33 -11.62
C LEU A 232 -14.28 0.93 -10.59
N LEU A 233 -13.55 0.09 -9.85
CA LEU A 233 -12.59 0.58 -8.84
C LEU A 233 -11.46 1.40 -9.48
N LEU A 234 -10.88 0.91 -10.57
CA LEU A 234 -9.85 1.64 -11.32
C LEU A 234 -10.40 2.97 -11.87
N GLY A 235 -11.63 2.96 -12.39
CA GLY A 235 -12.30 4.16 -12.91
C GLY A 235 -12.43 5.26 -11.85
N VAL A 236 -12.80 4.92 -10.61
CA VAL A 236 -12.88 5.89 -9.51
C VAL A 236 -11.51 6.51 -9.21
N TYR A 237 -10.43 5.71 -9.19
CA TYR A 237 -9.08 6.27 -8.99
C TYR A 237 -8.62 7.16 -10.15
N LEU A 238 -9.01 6.83 -11.39
CA LEU A 238 -8.75 7.70 -12.54
C LEU A 238 -9.51 9.02 -12.43
N ILE A 239 -10.74 9.03 -11.92
CA ILE A 239 -11.50 10.25 -11.64
C ILE A 239 -10.79 11.11 -10.59
N PHE A 240 -10.28 10.53 -9.50
CA PHE A 240 -9.51 11.28 -8.50
C PHE A 240 -8.23 11.86 -9.10
N PHE A 241 -7.55 11.12 -9.96
CA PHE A 241 -6.36 11.61 -10.64
C PHE A 241 -6.68 12.73 -11.63
N TYR A 242 -7.79 12.62 -12.36
CA TYR A 242 -8.27 13.66 -13.24
C TYR A 242 -8.64 14.94 -12.47
N TYR A 243 -9.32 14.80 -11.32
CA TYR A 243 -9.63 15.94 -10.46
C TYR A 243 -8.36 16.64 -9.97
N TYR A 244 -7.36 15.87 -9.54
CA TYR A 244 -6.03 16.40 -9.17
C TYR A 244 -5.39 17.18 -10.32
N LEU A 245 -5.43 16.67 -11.54
CA LEU A 245 -4.86 17.35 -12.72
C LEU A 245 -5.60 18.65 -13.05
N LEU A 246 -6.91 18.72 -12.81
CA LEU A 246 -7.69 19.96 -12.96
C LEU A 246 -7.27 21.00 -11.93
N GLU A 247 -7.16 20.59 -10.67
CA GLU A 247 -6.81 21.47 -9.55
C GLU A 247 -5.36 22.01 -9.66
N SER A 248 -4.43 21.16 -10.07
CA SER A 248 -3.01 21.54 -10.24
C SER A 248 -2.73 22.42 -11.45
N GLY A 249 -3.70 22.66 -12.32
CA GLY A 249 -3.51 23.41 -13.57
C GLY A 249 -2.73 22.67 -14.66
N LEU A 250 -2.16 21.49 -14.35
CA LEU A 250 -1.34 20.71 -15.29
C LEU A 250 -2.08 20.35 -16.58
N LEU A 251 -3.41 20.25 -16.57
CA LEU A 251 -4.18 20.02 -17.80
C LEU A 251 -4.11 21.20 -18.76
N TRP A 252 -4.01 22.43 -18.25
CA TRP A 252 -3.82 23.61 -19.06
C TRP A 252 -2.43 23.61 -19.68
N ASP A 253 -1.41 23.27 -18.92
CA ASP A 253 -0.02 23.20 -19.39
C ASP A 253 0.15 22.09 -20.43
N ILE A 254 -0.43 20.91 -20.21
CA ILE A 254 -0.44 19.80 -21.19
C ILE A 254 -1.13 20.23 -22.49
N LYS A 255 -2.28 20.93 -22.40
CA LYS A 255 -2.96 21.46 -23.56
C LYS A 255 -2.11 22.47 -24.32
N TYR A 256 -1.42 23.35 -23.64
CA TYR A 256 -0.47 24.29 -24.26
C TYR A 256 0.69 23.57 -24.93
N VAL A 257 1.29 22.57 -24.29
CA VAL A 257 2.36 21.76 -24.87
C VAL A 257 1.88 21.00 -26.09
N TYR A 258 0.65 20.43 -26.04
CA TYR A 258 0.05 19.77 -27.21
C TYR A 258 -0.16 20.74 -28.37
N VAL A 259 -0.74 21.91 -28.11
CA VAL A 259 -0.94 22.97 -29.12
C VAL A 259 0.40 23.42 -29.72
N MET A 260 1.43 23.65 -28.88
CA MET A 260 2.77 23.95 -29.36
C MET A 260 3.38 22.86 -30.23
N MET A 261 3.24 21.59 -29.82
CA MET A 261 3.71 20.46 -30.64
C MET A 261 3.02 20.41 -32.00
N VAL A 262 1.69 20.58 -32.02
CA VAL A 262 0.91 20.62 -33.28
C VAL A 262 1.36 21.78 -34.16
N GLN A 263 1.59 22.97 -33.61
CA GLN A 263 2.11 24.13 -34.35
C GLN A 263 3.52 23.88 -34.92
N ILE A 264 4.41 23.27 -34.17
CA ILE A 264 5.75 22.89 -34.63
C ILE A 264 5.65 21.89 -35.78
N ILE A 265 4.81 20.85 -35.65
CA ILE A 265 4.62 19.86 -36.71
C ILE A 265 4.06 20.49 -37.99
N MET A 266 3.07 21.42 -37.86
CA MET A 266 2.54 22.15 -38.98
C MET A 266 3.58 23.07 -39.65
N ALA A 267 4.42 23.74 -38.85
CA ALA A 267 5.50 24.58 -39.37
C ALA A 267 6.54 23.75 -40.16
N PHE A 268 6.90 22.59 -39.67
CA PHE A 268 7.78 21.64 -40.38
C PHE A 268 7.14 21.11 -41.67
N LYS A 269 5.85 20.80 -41.67
CA LYS A 269 5.11 20.36 -42.86
C LYS A 269 5.07 21.45 -43.93
N ASN A 270 4.78 22.71 -43.55
CA ASN A 270 4.76 23.84 -44.43
C ASN A 270 6.15 24.17 -45.01
N LYS A 271 7.21 24.02 -44.20
CA LYS A 271 8.58 24.21 -44.67
C LYS A 271 9.00 23.15 -45.70
N LYS A 272 8.54 21.93 -45.55
CA LYS A 272 8.78 20.83 -46.49
C LYS A 272 8.02 21.03 -47.82
N ILE A 273 6.82 21.55 -47.74
CA ILE A 273 6.00 21.92 -48.94
C ILE A 273 6.67 23.06 -49.71
N ASN A 274 7.12 24.13 -49.04
CA ASN A 274 7.82 25.26 -49.66
C ASN A 274 9.15 24.89 -50.29
N LEU A 275 9.86 23.86 -49.77
CA LEU A 275 11.09 23.37 -50.39
C LEU A 275 10.81 22.54 -51.65
N GLN A 276 9.67 21.84 -51.74
CA GLN A 276 9.29 21.11 -52.94
C GLN A 276 8.81 22.05 -54.08
N PHE A 277 8.25 23.21 -53.76
CA PHE A 277 7.89 24.20 -54.75
C PHE A 277 9.07 25.04 -55.27
N LYS A 278 10.24 25.01 -54.62
CA LYS A 278 11.45 25.70 -55.02
C LYS A 278 12.39 24.86 -55.87
N THR A 279 12.16 23.57 -56.02
CA THR A 279 12.96 22.60 -56.77
C THR A 279 12.28 22.14 -58.07
N ASN A 280 11.12 22.67 -58.41
CA ASN A 280 10.48 22.62 -59.72
C ASN A 280 10.49 24.02 -60.35
#